data_f976d82b05954fd498f6004c2de9330f
#
_entry.id   f976d82b05954fd498f6004c2de9330f
#
_cell.length_a   1.000
_cell.length_b   1.000
_cell.length_c   1.000
_cell.angle_alpha   90.00
_cell.angle_beta   90.00
_cell.angle_gamma   90.00
#
_symmetry.space_group_name_H-M   'P 1'
#
loop_
_entity.id
_entity.type
_entity.pdbx_description
1 polymer ?
#
loop_
_entity_poly.entity_id
_entity_poly.type
_entity_poly.pdbx_seq_one_letter_code
_entity_poly.pdbx_strand_id
1 'polypeptide(L)'
;MIRQILHQLDTMKQSSQSSWRQLCDLVPYASVMRWRQRQRRGWLLWQCPGPKKSTPLNWTEFYPLLRQLQHGRVRSQGTRVLYERFAQCLSRRELGALVQDYRRNQLHAMKHIHWLWSGLAWSCDATEYGDGWQIIPVQDLASRYRFQPLVSDRLDGRQIAAHLERLFRQHGAPLFLKRDNGSPFNCQQVDEVMARFGVLPLNNPPHFPRYNGAEEKGIRDLKAALDQRQQQTGKVPKDLALAVEVIAHELNHRSRRCLKGRTACTVFNDGAQRLRWTKRQRQTIFRLLLQQFGAMIGNTTNGHHPKPATAWRVTVEAWLRCQGLITVRQNQKPNVSTTFAKCWSHN
;
A
#
# COMPACT_ATOMS: atom_id res chain seq x y z
N MET A 1 -30.81 -31.80 -10.73
CA MET A 1 -30.53 -31.99 -9.29
C MET A 1 -31.74 -31.66 -8.40
N ILE A 2 -32.18 -30.40 -8.22
CA ILE A 2 -33.31 -30.08 -7.29
C ILE A 2 -34.61 -30.85 -7.64
N ARG A 3 -34.98 -30.94 -8.92
CA ARG A 3 -36.15 -31.73 -9.36
C ARG A 3 -36.03 -33.23 -9.03
N GLN A 4 -34.84 -33.77 -9.16
CA GLN A 4 -34.57 -35.18 -8.81
C GLN A 4 -34.70 -35.43 -7.31
N ILE A 5 -34.14 -34.49 -6.51
CA ILE A 5 -34.25 -34.54 -5.04
C ILE A 5 -35.70 -34.48 -4.61
N LEU A 6 -36.49 -33.52 -5.16
CA LEU A 6 -37.91 -33.42 -4.85
C LEU A 6 -38.68 -34.67 -5.27
N HIS A 7 -38.41 -35.24 -6.45
CA HIS A 7 -39.03 -36.46 -6.93
C HIS A 7 -38.75 -37.65 -6.02
N GLN A 8 -37.46 -37.84 -5.64
CA GLN A 8 -37.07 -38.90 -4.68
C GLN A 8 -37.76 -38.72 -3.32
N LEU A 9 -37.80 -37.52 -2.78
CA LEU A 9 -38.46 -37.24 -1.51
C LEU A 9 -39.98 -37.43 -1.59
N ASP A 10 -40.62 -37.08 -2.71
CA ASP A 10 -42.04 -37.33 -2.96
C ASP A 10 -42.34 -38.84 -3.05
N THR A 11 -41.49 -39.62 -3.73
CA THR A 11 -41.59 -41.07 -3.81
C THR A 11 -41.42 -41.73 -2.42
N MET A 12 -40.42 -41.32 -1.67
CA MET A 12 -40.20 -41.78 -0.30
C MET A 12 -41.38 -41.44 0.62
N LYS A 13 -42.00 -40.25 0.44
CA LYS A 13 -43.16 -39.84 1.21
C LYS A 13 -44.41 -40.67 0.88
N GLN A 14 -44.56 -41.08 -0.36
CA GLN A 14 -45.66 -41.95 -0.78
C GLN A 14 -45.50 -43.37 -0.29
N SER A 15 -44.27 -43.88 -0.17
CA SER A 15 -43.97 -45.23 0.25
C SER A 15 -43.82 -45.39 1.77
N SER A 16 -43.79 -44.29 2.53
CA SER A 16 -43.56 -44.32 3.98
C SER A 16 -44.54 -43.43 4.74
N GLN A 17 -44.85 -43.78 5.99
CA GLN A 17 -45.58 -42.92 6.92
C GLN A 17 -44.74 -41.79 7.54
N SER A 18 -43.48 -41.68 7.15
CA SER A 18 -42.54 -40.71 7.71
C SER A 18 -42.95 -39.24 7.45
N SER A 19 -42.70 -38.38 8.41
CA SER A 19 -42.94 -36.94 8.25
C SER A 19 -41.90 -36.32 7.30
N TRP A 20 -42.25 -35.18 6.66
CA TRP A 20 -41.31 -34.46 5.81
C TRP A 20 -40.00 -34.05 6.51
N ARG A 21 -40.06 -33.81 7.81
CA ARG A 21 -38.86 -33.51 8.60
C ARG A 21 -37.92 -34.74 8.71
N GLN A 22 -38.47 -35.91 8.87
CA GLN A 22 -37.72 -37.17 8.94
C GLN A 22 -37.11 -37.58 7.61
N LEU A 23 -37.75 -37.22 6.49
CA LEU A 23 -37.25 -37.50 5.14
C LEU A 23 -36.17 -36.52 4.67
N CYS A 24 -35.94 -35.42 5.41
CA CYS A 24 -35.03 -34.36 5.00
C CYS A 24 -33.69 -34.40 5.79
N ASP A 25 -33.11 -35.58 6.02
CA ASP A 25 -31.85 -35.69 6.76
C ASP A 25 -30.65 -35.04 6.05
N LEU A 26 -30.59 -35.14 4.72
CA LEU A 26 -29.46 -34.62 3.92
C LEU A 26 -29.70 -33.21 3.32
N VAL A 27 -30.91 -32.71 3.41
CA VAL A 27 -31.29 -31.41 2.83
C VAL A 27 -32.11 -30.62 3.84
N PRO A 28 -31.78 -29.36 4.14
CA PRO A 28 -32.53 -28.57 5.11
C PRO A 28 -34.02 -28.53 4.80
N TYR A 29 -34.85 -28.95 5.75
CA TYR A 29 -36.33 -29.02 5.61
C TYR A 29 -36.92 -27.73 5.05
N ALA A 30 -36.46 -26.56 5.52
CA ALA A 30 -36.91 -25.26 5.03
C ALA A 30 -36.64 -25.06 3.53
N SER A 31 -35.57 -25.61 3.00
CA SER A 31 -35.21 -25.54 1.58
C SER A 31 -36.17 -26.42 0.76
N VAL A 32 -36.42 -27.63 1.21
CA VAL A 32 -37.36 -28.57 0.56
C VAL A 32 -38.77 -27.96 0.51
N MET A 33 -39.27 -27.42 1.63
CA MET A 33 -40.61 -26.77 1.66
C MET A 33 -40.69 -25.57 0.72
N ARG A 34 -39.64 -24.77 0.63
CA ARG A 34 -39.58 -23.64 -0.29
C ARG A 34 -39.55 -24.08 -1.76
N TRP A 35 -38.84 -25.15 -2.09
CA TRP A 35 -38.81 -25.72 -3.45
C TRP A 35 -40.19 -26.31 -3.82
N ARG A 36 -40.87 -27.04 -2.93
CA ARG A 36 -42.20 -27.56 -3.15
C ARG A 36 -43.23 -26.45 -3.37
N GLN A 37 -43.17 -25.38 -2.57
CA GLN A 37 -44.04 -24.23 -2.74
C GLN A 37 -43.86 -23.58 -4.12
N ARG A 38 -42.61 -23.45 -4.58
CA ARG A 38 -42.29 -22.94 -5.92
C ARG A 38 -42.79 -23.86 -7.00
N GLN A 39 -42.59 -25.17 -6.85
CA GLN A 39 -43.09 -26.16 -7.81
C GLN A 39 -44.63 -26.11 -7.97
N ARG A 40 -45.37 -26.02 -6.85
CA ARG A 40 -46.84 -25.90 -6.86
C ARG A 40 -47.31 -24.62 -7.55
N ARG A 41 -46.53 -23.56 -7.51
CA ARG A 41 -46.82 -22.27 -8.14
C ARG A 41 -46.32 -22.18 -9.59
N GLY A 42 -45.76 -23.25 -10.15
CA GLY A 42 -45.19 -23.24 -11.50
C GLY A 42 -43.93 -22.36 -11.63
N TRP A 43 -43.30 -21.99 -10.49
CA TRP A 43 -42.14 -21.13 -10.50
C TRP A 43 -40.86 -21.94 -10.74
N LEU A 44 -39.80 -21.28 -11.29
CA LEU A 44 -38.50 -21.89 -11.40
C LEU A 44 -37.99 -22.31 -10.02
N LEU A 45 -37.54 -23.58 -9.91
CA LEU A 45 -37.07 -24.16 -8.63
C LEU A 45 -35.83 -23.49 -8.08
N TRP A 46 -35.09 -22.83 -8.93
CA TRP A 46 -34.04 -21.98 -8.48
C TRP A 46 -34.02 -20.65 -9.24
N GLN A 47 -34.19 -19.62 -8.47
CA GLN A 47 -33.91 -18.24 -8.86
C GLN A 47 -32.86 -17.69 -7.92
N CYS A 48 -31.93 -16.90 -8.42
CA CYS A 48 -31.08 -16.12 -7.54
C CYS A 48 -31.94 -15.31 -6.58
N PRO A 49 -31.70 -15.37 -5.26
CA PRO A 49 -32.49 -14.59 -4.31
C PRO A 49 -32.28 -13.10 -4.57
N GLY A 50 -33.36 -12.36 -4.64
CA GLY A 50 -33.39 -10.91 -4.82
C GLY A 50 -34.13 -10.47 -6.11
N PRO A 51 -34.55 -9.22 -6.18
CA PRO A 51 -35.19 -8.68 -7.36
C PRO A 51 -34.19 -8.68 -8.52
N LYS A 52 -34.63 -9.16 -9.69
CA LYS A 52 -33.87 -9.05 -10.94
C LYS A 52 -33.69 -7.57 -11.27
N LYS A 53 -32.44 -7.16 -11.51
CA LYS A 53 -32.17 -5.81 -11.98
C LYS A 53 -32.53 -5.73 -13.45
N SER A 54 -33.42 -4.82 -13.79
CA SER A 54 -33.96 -4.67 -15.14
C SER A 54 -33.10 -3.80 -16.04
N THR A 55 -32.21 -3.00 -15.43
CA THR A 55 -31.42 -2.01 -16.17
C THR A 55 -29.96 -2.47 -16.22
N PRO A 56 -29.36 -2.59 -17.42
CA PRO A 56 -27.94 -2.91 -17.55
C PRO A 56 -27.07 -1.78 -17.00
N LEU A 57 -25.91 -2.11 -16.43
CA LEU A 57 -24.98 -1.14 -15.90
C LEU A 57 -24.30 -0.36 -17.03
N ASN A 58 -24.43 0.95 -17.02
CA ASN A 58 -23.68 1.83 -17.92
C ASN A 58 -22.22 1.98 -17.41
N TRP A 59 -21.29 1.23 -17.99
CA TRP A 59 -19.87 1.25 -17.61
C TRP A 59 -19.19 2.58 -17.89
N THR A 60 -19.60 3.30 -18.91
CA THR A 60 -19.02 4.61 -19.29
C THR A 60 -19.27 5.65 -18.20
N GLU A 61 -20.43 5.57 -17.56
CA GLU A 61 -20.78 6.45 -16.44
C GLU A 61 -20.21 5.93 -15.10
N PHE A 62 -20.25 4.62 -14.88
CA PHE A 62 -19.86 4.01 -13.61
C PHE A 62 -18.33 4.03 -13.37
N TYR A 63 -17.53 3.76 -14.40
CA TYR A 63 -16.08 3.63 -14.28
C TYR A 63 -15.35 4.92 -13.83
N PRO A 64 -15.70 6.13 -14.31
CA PRO A 64 -15.13 7.38 -13.79
C PRO A 64 -15.40 7.59 -12.30
N LEU A 65 -16.56 7.16 -11.79
CA LEU A 65 -16.93 7.29 -10.39
C LEU A 65 -16.14 6.32 -9.50
N LEU A 66 -15.83 5.12 -9.99
CA LEU A 66 -14.89 4.21 -9.31
C LEU A 66 -13.50 4.82 -9.19
N ARG A 67 -13.04 5.59 -10.18
CA ARG A 67 -11.76 6.30 -10.13
C ARG A 67 -11.72 7.36 -9.03
N GLN A 68 -12.83 8.04 -8.77
CA GLN A 68 -12.93 9.05 -7.70
C GLN A 68 -12.83 8.43 -6.30
N LEU A 69 -13.19 7.14 -6.13
CA LEU A 69 -13.02 6.43 -4.86
C LEU A 69 -11.56 6.20 -4.46
N GLN A 70 -10.60 6.40 -5.36
CA GLN A 70 -9.17 6.18 -5.10
C GLN A 70 -8.48 7.34 -4.38
N HIS A 71 -8.95 8.56 -4.53
CA HIS A 71 -8.29 9.74 -4.00
C HIS A 71 -8.68 9.94 -2.53
N GLY A 72 -7.95 9.28 -1.68
CA GLY A 72 -8.14 8.85 -0.31
C GLY A 72 -8.43 9.87 0.80
N ARG A 73 -8.37 11.16 0.65
CA ARG A 73 -8.67 12.09 1.75
C ARG A 73 -9.98 12.87 1.57
N VAL A 74 -10.41 13.07 0.34
CA VAL A 74 -11.72 13.67 0.08
C VAL A 74 -12.63 12.54 -0.39
N ARG A 75 -13.31 11.90 0.52
CA ARG A 75 -14.38 10.94 0.23
C ARG A 75 -15.59 11.71 -0.29
N SER A 76 -15.48 12.25 -1.48
CA SER A 76 -16.59 12.94 -2.13
C SER A 76 -17.74 11.97 -2.45
N GLN A 77 -17.44 10.68 -2.59
CA GLN A 77 -18.45 9.66 -2.85
C GLN A 77 -18.10 8.35 -2.12
N GLY A 78 -18.93 7.96 -1.16
CA GLY A 78 -18.85 6.65 -0.50
C GLY A 78 -19.60 5.58 -1.29
N THR A 79 -19.36 4.31 -0.96
CA THR A 79 -20.06 3.16 -1.55
C THR A 79 -21.59 3.30 -1.44
N ARG A 80 -22.10 4.00 -0.42
CA ARG A 80 -23.52 4.28 -0.23
C ARG A 80 -24.07 5.20 -1.33
N VAL A 81 -23.37 6.29 -1.63
CA VAL A 81 -23.77 7.25 -2.68
C VAL A 81 -23.75 6.58 -4.05
N LEU A 82 -22.72 5.76 -4.34
CA LEU A 82 -22.69 4.96 -5.55
C LEU A 82 -23.87 3.98 -5.64
N TYR A 83 -24.24 3.37 -4.51
CA TYR A 83 -25.37 2.47 -4.49
C TYR A 83 -26.68 3.18 -4.77
N GLU A 84 -26.92 4.34 -4.17
CA GLU A 84 -28.13 5.14 -4.40
C GLU A 84 -28.29 5.50 -5.89
N ARG A 85 -27.17 5.83 -6.56
CA ARG A 85 -27.16 6.18 -7.98
C ARG A 85 -27.37 4.97 -8.91
N PHE A 86 -26.86 3.80 -8.55
CA PHE A 86 -26.92 2.58 -9.39
C PHE A 86 -27.79 1.48 -8.79
N ALA A 87 -28.69 1.81 -7.88
CA ALA A 87 -29.57 0.85 -7.20
C ALA A 87 -30.48 0.06 -8.16
N GLN A 88 -30.81 0.64 -9.31
CA GLN A 88 -31.60 -0.03 -10.33
C GLN A 88 -30.79 -1.06 -11.14
N CYS A 89 -29.47 -0.85 -11.25
CA CYS A 89 -28.58 -1.71 -12.04
C CYS A 89 -27.87 -2.76 -11.18
N LEU A 90 -27.51 -2.42 -9.92
CA LEU A 90 -26.67 -3.24 -9.05
C LEU A 90 -27.31 -3.46 -7.68
N SER A 91 -27.15 -4.65 -7.12
CA SER A 91 -27.40 -4.88 -5.70
C SER A 91 -26.22 -4.34 -4.86
N ARG A 92 -26.44 -4.10 -3.55
CA ARG A 92 -25.37 -3.69 -2.63
C ARG A 92 -24.20 -4.68 -2.61
N ARG A 93 -24.47 -5.98 -2.74
CA ARG A 93 -23.48 -7.04 -2.76
C ARG A 93 -22.63 -6.98 -4.04
N GLU A 94 -23.26 -6.82 -5.20
CA GLU A 94 -22.56 -6.67 -6.49
C GLU A 94 -21.70 -5.42 -6.52
N LEU A 95 -22.27 -4.28 -6.11
CA LEU A 95 -21.49 -3.05 -6.00
C LEU A 95 -20.30 -3.20 -5.04
N GLY A 96 -20.52 -3.83 -3.89
CA GLY A 96 -19.44 -4.12 -2.94
C GLY A 96 -18.34 -4.97 -3.55
N ALA A 97 -18.71 -6.02 -4.28
CA ALA A 97 -17.77 -6.88 -5.01
C ALA A 97 -16.99 -6.12 -6.08
N LEU A 98 -17.68 -5.30 -6.89
CA LEU A 98 -17.04 -4.46 -7.92
C LEU A 98 -16.06 -3.45 -7.34
N VAL A 99 -16.45 -2.75 -6.27
CA VAL A 99 -15.57 -1.80 -5.58
C VAL A 99 -14.37 -2.52 -4.96
N GLN A 100 -14.57 -3.69 -4.37
CA GLN A 100 -13.49 -4.49 -3.79
C GLN A 100 -12.53 -5.00 -4.87
N ASP A 101 -13.06 -5.50 -5.99
CA ASP A 101 -12.26 -5.98 -7.11
C ASP A 101 -11.48 -4.82 -7.77
N TYR A 102 -12.13 -3.69 -7.99
CA TYR A 102 -11.48 -2.48 -8.48
C TYR A 102 -10.33 -2.03 -7.56
N ARG A 103 -10.56 -1.99 -6.24
CA ARG A 103 -9.51 -1.65 -5.26
C ARG A 103 -8.39 -2.66 -5.27
N ARG A 104 -8.69 -3.95 -5.36
CA ARG A 104 -7.70 -5.03 -5.44
C ARG A 104 -6.85 -4.89 -6.70
N ASN A 105 -7.48 -4.65 -7.85
CA ASN A 105 -6.79 -4.46 -9.13
C ASN A 105 -5.91 -3.21 -9.12
N GLN A 106 -6.34 -2.14 -8.46
CA GLN A 106 -5.52 -0.95 -8.29
C GLN A 106 -4.36 -1.18 -7.32
N LEU A 107 -4.54 -1.96 -6.27
CA LEU A 107 -3.46 -2.38 -5.38
C LEU A 107 -2.41 -3.21 -6.12
N HIS A 108 -2.84 -4.09 -7.04
CA HIS A 108 -1.95 -4.90 -7.86
C HIS A 108 -1.23 -4.11 -8.96
N ALA A 109 -1.80 -2.99 -9.41
CA ALA A 109 -1.15 -2.10 -10.40
C ALA A 109 -0.01 -1.25 -9.80
N MET A 110 0.23 -1.34 -8.48
CA MET A 110 1.25 -0.54 -7.82
C MET A 110 2.64 -1.11 -8.03
N LYS A 111 3.55 -0.21 -8.35
CA LYS A 111 4.97 -0.50 -8.35
C LYS A 111 5.45 -0.68 -6.91
N HIS A 112 5.99 -1.85 -6.60
CA HIS A 112 6.72 -2.09 -5.36
C HIS A 112 8.21 -2.05 -5.65
N ILE A 113 8.92 -1.05 -5.11
CA ILE A 113 10.36 -0.96 -5.21
C ILE A 113 10.98 -1.76 -4.07
N HIS A 114 11.79 -2.73 -4.42
CA HIS A 114 12.60 -3.51 -3.50
C HIS A 114 14.03 -3.02 -3.56
N TRP A 115 14.52 -2.43 -2.49
CA TRP A 115 15.89 -1.99 -2.31
C TRP A 115 16.74 -3.20 -1.92
N LEU A 116 17.81 -3.46 -2.64
CA LEU A 116 18.60 -4.69 -2.48
C LEU A 116 19.80 -4.51 -1.56
N TRP A 117 20.28 -3.28 -1.41
CA TRP A 117 21.56 -2.99 -0.75
C TRP A 117 21.39 -1.94 0.34
N SER A 118 21.90 -2.23 1.54
CA SER A 118 21.99 -1.25 2.62
C SER A 118 22.96 -0.13 2.27
N GLY A 119 22.72 1.08 2.80
CA GLY A 119 23.53 2.26 2.47
C GLY A 119 23.26 2.86 1.10
N LEU A 120 22.33 2.29 0.32
CA LEU A 120 21.93 2.83 -0.98
C LEU A 120 20.97 4.00 -0.82
N ALA A 121 19.90 3.81 -0.08
CA ALA A 121 18.88 4.84 0.13
C ALA A 121 18.33 4.82 1.55
N TRP A 122 18.26 6.00 2.15
CA TRP A 122 17.57 6.22 3.41
C TRP A 122 16.27 6.97 3.17
N SER A 123 15.29 6.77 4.03
CA SER A 123 14.08 7.56 4.06
C SER A 123 14.01 8.42 5.31
N CYS A 124 13.42 9.59 5.17
CA CYS A 124 13.20 10.56 6.23
C CYS A 124 11.81 11.19 6.06
N ASP A 125 10.96 11.03 7.06
CA ASP A 125 9.61 11.57 7.08
C ASP A 125 9.29 12.06 8.49
N ALA A 126 8.28 12.91 8.65
CA ALA A 126 7.81 13.37 9.94
C ALA A 126 6.50 12.69 10.33
N THR A 127 6.36 12.41 11.61
CA THR A 127 5.11 11.91 12.16
C THR A 127 4.82 12.55 13.51
N GLU A 128 3.57 12.91 13.71
CA GLU A 128 3.09 13.49 14.98
C GLU A 128 2.74 12.39 15.97
N TYR A 129 3.04 12.62 17.26
CA TYR A 129 2.69 11.72 18.35
C TYR A 129 2.33 12.52 19.62
N GLY A 130 1.23 12.13 20.27
CA GLY A 130 0.73 12.80 21.47
C GLY A 130 0.38 14.28 21.23
N ASP A 131 0.67 15.14 22.19
CA ASP A 131 0.28 16.54 22.20
C ASP A 131 1.19 17.44 21.36
N GLY A 132 1.30 17.12 20.06
CA GLY A 132 2.03 17.97 19.10
C GLY A 132 3.51 17.64 18.93
N TRP A 133 4.05 16.60 19.56
CA TRP A 133 5.42 16.16 19.35
C TRP A 133 5.63 15.63 17.94
N GLN A 134 6.67 16.10 17.30
CA GLN A 134 7.10 15.64 15.99
C GLN A 134 8.25 14.64 16.15
N ILE A 135 8.08 13.45 15.59
CA ILE A 135 9.12 12.42 15.51
C ILE A 135 9.56 12.31 14.06
N ILE A 136 10.88 12.39 13.85
CA ILE A 136 11.49 12.25 12.53
C ILE A 136 12.31 10.97 12.53
N PRO A 137 11.71 9.84 12.17
CA PRO A 137 12.44 8.61 11.94
C PRO A 137 13.26 8.70 10.65
N VAL A 138 14.49 8.23 10.72
CA VAL A 138 15.34 7.99 9.54
C VAL A 138 15.59 6.50 9.45
N GLN A 139 15.39 5.92 8.26
CA GLN A 139 15.48 4.48 8.06
C GLN A 139 16.23 4.13 6.78
N ASP A 140 17.13 3.13 6.85
CA ASP A 140 17.67 2.49 5.65
C ASP A 140 16.62 1.61 4.97
N LEU A 141 16.40 1.84 3.67
CA LEU A 141 15.28 1.23 2.95
C LEU A 141 15.48 -0.26 2.63
N ALA A 142 16.70 -0.76 2.57
CA ALA A 142 16.98 -2.16 2.32
C ALA A 142 16.93 -2.98 3.60
N SER A 143 17.73 -2.61 4.60
CA SER A 143 17.83 -3.32 5.86
C SER A 143 16.70 -3.07 6.82
N ARG A 144 15.92 -1.99 6.63
CA ARG A 144 14.92 -1.52 7.60
C ARG A 144 15.54 -1.04 8.93
N TYR A 145 16.84 -0.79 8.94
CA TYR A 145 17.53 -0.27 10.11
C TYR A 145 17.06 1.16 10.40
N ARG A 146 16.65 1.39 11.62
CA ARG A 146 16.25 2.70 12.13
C ARG A 146 17.41 3.34 12.82
N PHE A 147 17.76 4.50 12.34
CA PHE A 147 18.74 5.35 13.02
C PHE A 147 18.11 6.00 14.24
N GLN A 148 18.91 6.62 15.08
CA GLN A 148 18.42 7.41 16.19
C GLN A 148 17.42 8.46 15.64
N PRO A 149 16.17 8.51 16.10
CA PRO A 149 15.18 9.46 15.61
C PRO A 149 15.43 10.86 16.20
N LEU A 150 14.97 11.89 15.50
CA LEU A 150 14.86 13.24 16.07
C LEU A 150 13.45 13.41 16.65
N VAL A 151 13.36 13.91 17.86
CA VAL A 151 12.07 14.27 18.52
C VAL A 151 12.13 15.76 18.85
N SER A 152 11.10 16.49 18.45
CA SER A 152 10.99 17.94 18.67
C SER A 152 9.52 18.33 18.82
N ASP A 153 9.26 19.33 19.64
CA ASP A 153 7.95 19.99 19.74
C ASP A 153 7.69 20.92 18.54
N ARG A 154 8.75 21.40 17.92
CA ARG A 154 8.70 22.27 16.76
C ARG A 154 9.68 21.84 15.69
N LEU A 155 9.14 21.48 14.53
CA LEU A 155 9.95 21.03 13.42
C LEU A 155 10.64 22.20 12.71
N ASP A 156 11.96 22.25 12.76
CA ASP A 156 12.80 23.22 12.05
C ASP A 156 13.77 22.53 11.09
N GLY A 157 13.94 23.09 9.89
CA GLY A 157 14.87 22.60 8.89
C GLY A 157 16.32 22.56 9.35
N ARG A 158 16.75 23.47 10.22
CA ARG A 158 18.10 23.47 10.83
C ARG A 158 18.33 22.25 11.72
N GLN A 159 17.33 21.91 12.54
CA GLN A 159 17.40 20.72 13.40
C GLN A 159 17.48 19.43 12.56
N ILE A 160 16.69 19.36 11.49
CA ILE A 160 16.74 18.21 10.55
C ILE A 160 18.09 18.13 9.86
N ALA A 161 18.63 19.25 9.38
CA ALA A 161 19.94 19.31 8.74
C ALA A 161 21.06 18.84 9.70
N ALA A 162 21.10 19.38 10.93
CA ALA A 162 22.07 18.99 11.94
C ALA A 162 21.95 17.51 12.32
N HIS A 163 20.71 17.00 12.42
CA HIS A 163 20.45 15.61 12.70
C HIS A 163 20.93 14.69 11.58
N LEU A 164 20.62 14.99 10.32
CA LEU A 164 21.08 14.23 9.15
C LEU A 164 22.61 14.27 9.06
N GLU A 165 23.25 15.42 9.29
CA GLU A 165 24.70 15.54 9.29
C GLU A 165 25.34 14.60 10.32
N ARG A 166 24.80 14.57 11.55
CA ARG A 166 25.24 13.66 12.61
C ARG A 166 25.11 12.20 12.19
N LEU A 167 23.96 11.80 11.64
CA LEU A 167 23.73 10.44 11.18
C LEU A 167 24.67 10.06 10.03
N PHE A 168 24.92 10.97 9.08
CA PHE A 168 25.83 10.73 7.95
C PHE A 168 27.27 10.55 8.41
N ARG A 169 27.72 11.31 9.43
CA ARG A 169 29.06 11.15 10.03
C ARG A 169 29.17 9.84 10.78
N GLN A 170 28.18 9.48 11.55
CA GLN A 170 28.18 8.30 12.41
C GLN A 170 28.07 7.00 11.62
N HIS A 171 27.18 6.95 10.65
CA HIS A 171 26.82 5.71 9.95
C HIS A 171 27.31 5.67 8.49
N GLY A 172 27.90 6.73 7.98
CA GLY A 172 28.21 6.88 6.54
C GLY A 172 26.96 7.26 5.74
N ALA A 173 27.09 8.27 4.89
CA ALA A 173 25.98 8.81 4.14
C ALA A 173 25.46 7.83 3.07
N PRO A 174 24.14 7.70 2.84
CA PRO A 174 23.57 6.93 1.73
C PRO A 174 23.88 7.60 0.39
N LEU A 175 23.62 6.91 -0.72
CA LEU A 175 23.68 7.56 -2.04
C LEU A 175 22.46 8.45 -2.26
N PHE A 176 21.28 8.00 -1.83
CA PHE A 176 20.02 8.72 -1.96
C PHE A 176 19.37 8.97 -0.60
N LEU A 177 18.80 10.15 -0.43
CA LEU A 177 17.88 10.44 0.66
C LEU A 177 16.47 10.63 0.09
N LYS A 178 15.58 9.73 0.48
CA LYS A 178 14.17 9.81 0.17
C LYS A 178 13.47 10.61 1.24
N ARG A 179 12.87 11.73 0.86
CA ARG A 179 12.22 12.67 1.77
C ARG A 179 10.84 13.07 1.29
N ASP A 180 9.99 13.48 2.22
CA ASP A 180 8.70 14.06 1.87
C ASP A 180 8.87 15.46 1.26
N ASN A 181 7.79 15.94 0.61
CA ASN A 181 7.77 17.27 0.00
C ASN A 181 7.46 18.40 1.00
N GLY A 182 7.40 18.10 2.29
CA GLY A 182 7.19 19.09 3.35
C GLY A 182 8.31 20.15 3.38
N SER A 183 7.94 21.40 3.67
CA SER A 183 8.89 22.53 3.67
C SER A 183 10.10 22.34 4.60
N PRO A 184 10.00 21.70 5.80
CA PRO A 184 11.16 21.51 6.66
C PRO A 184 12.22 20.56 6.07
N PHE A 185 11.81 19.64 5.19
CA PHE A 185 12.72 18.71 4.52
C PHE A 185 13.30 19.27 3.22
N ASN A 186 12.64 20.25 2.60
CA ASN A 186 13.05 20.86 1.33
C ASN A 186 13.49 22.31 1.57
N CYS A 187 14.41 22.51 2.49
CA CYS A 187 15.01 23.80 2.81
C CYS A 187 16.49 23.81 2.46
N GLN A 188 17.05 25.00 2.33
CA GLN A 188 18.44 25.23 1.95
C GLN A 188 19.41 24.49 2.87
N GLN A 189 19.18 24.50 4.19
CA GLN A 189 20.06 23.87 5.17
C GLN A 189 20.18 22.35 4.97
N VAL A 190 19.07 21.69 4.68
CA VAL A 190 19.07 20.25 4.38
C VAL A 190 19.77 19.96 3.06
N ASP A 191 19.52 20.80 2.02
CA ASP A 191 20.16 20.64 0.71
C ASP A 191 21.67 20.86 0.79
N GLU A 192 22.15 21.81 1.61
CA GLU A 192 23.58 22.05 1.85
C GLU A 192 24.26 20.86 2.51
N VAL A 193 23.63 20.25 3.53
CA VAL A 193 24.16 19.03 4.16
C VAL A 193 24.19 17.89 3.15
N MET A 194 23.14 17.68 2.37
CA MET A 194 23.12 16.65 1.34
C MET A 194 24.22 16.88 0.29
N ALA A 195 24.39 18.09 -0.18
CA ALA A 195 25.45 18.44 -1.14
C ALA A 195 26.85 18.20 -0.58
N ARG A 196 27.11 18.59 0.69
CA ARG A 196 28.39 18.38 1.38
C ARG A 196 28.78 16.91 1.44
N PHE A 197 27.82 16.02 1.70
CA PHE A 197 28.03 14.57 1.74
C PHE A 197 27.85 13.87 0.39
N GLY A 198 27.44 14.60 -0.65
CA GLY A 198 27.16 14.05 -1.97
C GLY A 198 25.97 13.10 -1.98
N VAL A 199 24.97 13.36 -1.14
CA VAL A 199 23.70 12.61 -1.08
C VAL A 199 22.74 13.19 -2.10
N LEU A 200 22.13 12.34 -2.92
CA LEU A 200 21.21 12.76 -3.95
C LEU A 200 19.74 12.74 -3.48
N PRO A 201 18.95 13.77 -3.80
CA PRO A 201 17.56 13.80 -3.38
C PRO A 201 16.70 12.82 -4.20
N LEU A 202 15.79 12.14 -3.51
CA LEU A 202 14.77 11.28 -4.10
C LEU A 202 13.42 11.62 -3.47
N ASN A 203 12.80 12.71 -3.93
CA ASN A 203 11.55 13.17 -3.34
C ASN A 203 10.38 12.26 -3.72
N ASN A 204 9.43 12.13 -2.79
CA ASN A 204 8.22 11.36 -3.01
C ASN A 204 7.35 12.00 -4.12
N PRO A 205 6.64 11.18 -4.92
CA PRO A 205 5.65 11.74 -5.82
C PRO A 205 4.53 12.41 -5.02
N PRO A 206 4.10 13.62 -5.41
CA PRO A 206 2.97 14.27 -4.78
C PRO A 206 1.73 13.38 -4.84
N HIS A 207 0.97 13.31 -3.77
CA HIS A 207 -0.29 12.55 -3.67
C HIS A 207 -0.17 11.03 -3.92
N PHE A 208 1.01 10.44 -3.73
CA PHE A 208 1.23 9.01 -3.91
C PHE A 208 1.79 8.35 -2.63
N PRO A 209 1.01 8.30 -1.52
CA PRO A 209 1.49 7.83 -0.20
C PRO A 209 2.10 6.43 -0.26
N ARG A 210 1.56 5.54 -1.09
CA ARG A 210 2.01 4.14 -1.17
C ARG A 210 3.38 3.92 -1.82
N TYR A 211 4.00 4.95 -2.38
CA TYR A 211 5.40 4.90 -2.83
C TYR A 211 6.38 4.71 -1.64
N ASN A 212 5.90 5.01 -0.43
CA ASN A 212 6.63 4.94 0.84
C ASN A 212 6.27 3.75 1.71
N GLY A 213 5.68 2.69 1.21
CA GLY A 213 5.15 1.60 2.03
C GLY A 213 6.13 1.02 3.06
N ALA A 214 7.43 1.10 2.82
CA ALA A 214 8.46 0.70 3.78
C ALA A 214 8.59 1.65 4.96
N GLU A 215 8.54 2.95 4.70
CA GLU A 215 8.61 4.03 5.67
C GLU A 215 7.32 4.13 6.46
N GLU A 216 6.16 4.13 5.78
CA GLU A 216 4.83 4.09 6.41
C GLU A 216 4.71 2.91 7.38
N LYS A 217 5.20 1.73 6.97
CA LYS A 217 5.27 0.57 7.86
C LYS A 217 6.19 0.81 9.04
N GLY A 218 7.34 1.44 8.81
CA GLY A 218 8.28 1.81 9.85
C GLY A 218 7.68 2.74 10.89
N ILE A 219 7.04 3.81 10.45
CA ILE A 219 6.34 4.76 11.32
C ILE A 219 5.23 4.07 12.11
N ARG A 220 4.43 3.24 11.45
CA ARG A 220 3.34 2.49 12.11
C ARG A 220 3.87 1.55 13.20
N ASP A 221 4.95 0.83 12.93
CA ASP A 221 5.56 -0.08 13.91
C ASP A 221 6.10 0.71 15.11
N LEU A 222 6.68 1.90 14.89
CA LEU A 222 7.16 2.79 15.94
C LEU A 222 6.03 3.31 16.82
N LYS A 223 4.96 3.83 16.20
CA LYS A 223 3.79 4.32 16.92
C LYS A 223 3.11 3.21 17.72
N ALA A 224 2.92 2.04 17.14
CA ALA A 224 2.31 0.90 17.83
C ALA A 224 3.13 0.47 19.07
N ALA A 225 4.46 0.55 19.01
CA ALA A 225 5.31 0.25 20.16
C ALA A 225 5.25 1.34 21.23
N LEU A 226 5.14 2.61 20.84
CA LEU A 226 4.90 3.72 21.78
C LEU A 226 3.54 3.59 22.47
N ASP A 227 2.48 3.33 21.72
CA ASP A 227 1.13 3.13 22.23
C ASP A 227 1.07 1.96 23.22
N GLN A 228 1.75 0.86 22.89
CA GLN A 228 1.85 -0.29 23.78
C GLN A 228 2.53 0.06 25.11
N ARG A 229 3.64 0.81 25.07
CA ARG A 229 4.31 1.26 26.30
C ARG A 229 3.46 2.22 27.11
N GLN A 230 2.78 3.16 26.45
CA GLN A 230 1.86 4.06 27.13
C GLN A 230 0.72 3.32 27.83
N GLN A 231 0.15 2.28 27.18
CA GLN A 231 -0.87 1.43 27.79
C GLN A 231 -0.35 0.67 29.03
N GLN A 232 0.90 0.16 28.98
CA GLN A 232 1.53 -0.56 30.08
C GLN A 232 1.86 0.34 31.27
N THR A 233 2.24 1.59 31.05
CA THR A 233 2.66 2.54 32.09
C THR A 233 1.55 3.48 32.53
N GLY A 234 0.43 3.54 31.80
CA GLY A 234 -0.67 4.47 32.02
C GLY A 234 -0.34 5.94 31.75
N LYS A 235 0.86 6.25 31.26
CA LYS A 235 1.32 7.63 31.02
C LYS A 235 2.16 7.72 29.74
N VAL A 236 2.10 8.89 29.10
CA VAL A 236 3.08 9.25 28.05
C VAL A 236 4.47 9.28 28.67
N PRO A 237 5.50 8.72 28.02
CA PRO A 237 6.86 8.76 28.55
C PRO A 237 7.27 10.22 28.87
N LYS A 238 7.84 10.44 30.05
CA LYS A 238 8.34 11.77 30.45
C LYS A 238 9.43 12.28 29.50
N ASP A 239 10.27 11.36 29.04
CA ASP A 239 11.29 11.61 28.01
C ASP A 239 10.91 10.81 26.76
N LEU A 240 10.18 11.49 25.87
CA LEU A 240 9.74 10.88 24.61
C LEU A 240 10.94 10.55 23.69
N ALA A 241 11.99 11.40 23.70
CA ALA A 241 13.16 11.19 22.84
C ALA A 241 13.87 9.88 23.21
N LEU A 242 14.11 9.67 24.51
CA LEU A 242 14.71 8.43 25.00
C LEU A 242 13.81 7.21 24.73
N ALA A 243 12.51 7.34 24.94
CA ALA A 243 11.56 6.26 24.68
C ALA A 243 11.55 5.84 23.20
N VAL A 244 11.55 6.79 22.28
CA VAL A 244 11.58 6.55 20.84
C VAL A 244 12.91 5.93 20.41
N GLU A 245 14.03 6.35 21.00
CA GLU A 245 15.35 5.78 20.74
C GLU A 245 15.44 4.31 21.18
N VAL A 246 14.99 4.01 22.40
CA VAL A 246 14.94 2.63 22.92
C VAL A 246 14.07 1.74 22.05
N ILE A 247 12.89 2.22 21.64
CA ILE A 247 12.02 1.48 20.74
C ILE A 247 12.67 1.26 19.36
N ALA A 248 13.31 2.26 18.80
CA ALA A 248 14.03 2.12 17.53
C ALA A 248 15.10 1.04 17.63
N HIS A 249 15.85 1.02 18.73
CA HIS A 249 16.84 -0.02 19.02
C HIS A 249 16.20 -1.41 19.12
N GLU A 250 15.15 -1.59 19.89
CA GLU A 250 14.43 -2.87 20.01
C GLU A 250 13.90 -3.36 18.66
N LEU A 251 13.30 -2.46 17.87
CA LEU A 251 12.79 -2.78 16.54
C LEU A 251 13.91 -3.17 15.56
N ASN A 252 15.14 -2.69 15.75
CA ASN A 252 16.32 -3.08 14.96
C ASN A 252 16.79 -4.51 15.28
N HIS A 253 16.51 -5.01 16.48
CA HIS A 253 16.89 -6.36 16.92
C HIS A 253 15.76 -7.38 16.78
N ARG A 254 14.56 -6.95 16.35
CA ARG A 254 13.45 -7.87 16.09
C ARG A 254 13.63 -8.56 14.73
N SER A 255 13.47 -9.88 14.71
CA SER A 255 13.44 -10.68 13.48
C SER A 255 12.29 -10.23 12.55
N ARG A 256 12.56 -10.13 11.24
CA ARG A 256 11.59 -9.63 10.23
C ARG A 256 11.42 -10.62 9.09
N ARG A 257 10.17 -10.93 8.76
CA ARG A 257 9.83 -11.78 7.62
C ARG A 257 10.37 -11.21 6.29
N CYS A 258 10.31 -9.89 6.10
CA CYS A 258 10.82 -9.24 4.88
C CYS A 258 12.36 -9.32 4.74
N LEU A 259 13.07 -9.64 5.81
CA LEU A 259 14.53 -9.87 5.85
C LEU A 259 14.86 -11.37 6.00
N LYS A 260 13.92 -12.26 5.64
CA LYS A 260 14.07 -13.72 5.73
C LYS A 260 14.45 -14.20 7.14
N GLY A 261 13.83 -13.61 8.18
CA GLY A 261 14.08 -13.93 9.57
C GLY A 261 15.29 -13.20 10.20
N ARG A 262 16.08 -12.47 9.45
CA ARG A 262 17.18 -11.65 9.97
C ARG A 262 16.67 -10.38 10.66
N THR A 263 17.48 -9.80 11.51
CA THR A 263 17.21 -8.50 12.14
C THR A 263 17.68 -7.35 11.24
N ALA A 264 17.11 -6.16 11.44
CA ALA A 264 17.54 -4.97 10.72
C ALA A 264 19.00 -4.62 11.03
N CYS A 265 19.40 -4.78 12.30
CA CYS A 265 20.76 -4.57 12.76
C CYS A 265 21.75 -5.50 12.05
N THR A 266 21.45 -6.79 11.97
CA THR A 266 22.32 -7.77 11.30
C THR A 266 22.50 -7.45 9.82
N VAL A 267 21.40 -7.09 9.11
CA VAL A 267 21.46 -6.78 7.68
C VAL A 267 22.18 -5.46 7.40
N PHE A 268 21.99 -4.44 8.24
CA PHE A 268 22.65 -3.15 8.07
C PHE A 268 24.17 -3.22 8.30
N ASN A 269 24.60 -4.04 9.25
CA ASN A 269 26.02 -4.21 9.60
C ASN A 269 26.74 -5.28 8.77
N ASP A 270 26.01 -6.00 7.90
CA ASP A 270 26.59 -6.97 6.97
C ASP A 270 27.40 -6.24 5.89
N GLY A 271 28.72 -6.30 6.02
CA GLY A 271 29.65 -5.62 5.10
C GLY A 271 29.50 -6.06 3.64
N ALA A 272 29.08 -7.31 3.41
CA ALA A 272 28.88 -7.83 2.06
C ALA A 272 27.59 -7.29 1.41
N GLN A 273 26.62 -6.82 2.21
CA GLN A 273 25.33 -6.29 1.72
C GLN A 273 25.21 -4.77 1.87
N ARG A 274 26.26 -4.10 2.32
CA ARG A 274 26.25 -2.67 2.55
C ARG A 274 27.13 -1.93 1.56
N LEU A 275 26.51 -1.04 0.77
CA LEU A 275 27.24 -0.18 -0.16
C LEU A 275 27.82 1.04 0.56
N ARG A 276 29.04 1.35 0.21
CA ARG A 276 29.73 2.58 0.63
C ARG A 276 30.22 3.30 -0.62
N TRP A 277 30.02 4.60 -0.66
CA TRP A 277 30.28 5.41 -1.85
C TRP A 277 31.37 6.44 -1.54
N THR A 278 32.41 6.44 -2.31
CA THR A 278 33.43 7.51 -2.26
C THR A 278 32.88 8.80 -2.84
N LYS A 279 33.48 9.94 -2.47
CA LYS A 279 33.09 11.25 -3.02
C LYS A 279 33.16 11.26 -4.55
N ARG A 280 34.21 10.67 -5.12
CA ARG A 280 34.41 10.57 -6.59
C ARG A 280 33.28 9.77 -7.26
N GLN A 281 32.92 8.61 -6.70
CA GLN A 281 31.80 7.81 -7.23
C GLN A 281 30.48 8.56 -7.20
N ARG A 282 30.16 9.25 -6.09
CA ARG A 282 28.96 10.07 -5.96
C ARG A 282 28.90 11.16 -7.03
N GLN A 283 30.01 11.86 -7.27
CA GLN A 283 30.10 12.90 -8.28
C GLN A 283 29.91 12.34 -9.70
N THR A 284 30.50 11.18 -10.00
CA THR A 284 30.36 10.52 -11.29
C THR A 284 28.90 10.09 -11.53
N ILE A 285 28.27 9.47 -10.51
CA ILE A 285 26.86 9.08 -10.60
C ILE A 285 25.96 10.31 -10.79
N PHE A 286 26.21 11.37 -10.04
CA PHE A 286 25.43 12.61 -10.16
C PHE A 286 25.51 13.21 -11.56
N ARG A 287 26.71 13.31 -12.15
CA ARG A 287 26.89 13.81 -13.52
C ARG A 287 26.15 12.95 -14.54
N LEU A 288 26.26 11.64 -14.42
CA LEU A 288 25.55 10.69 -15.29
C LEU A 288 24.02 10.87 -15.19
N LEU A 289 23.49 10.97 -13.98
CA LEU A 289 22.07 11.17 -13.76
C LEU A 289 21.60 12.53 -14.30
N LEU A 290 22.38 13.61 -14.15
CA LEU A 290 22.07 14.92 -14.73
C LEU A 290 22.05 14.88 -16.25
N GLN A 291 22.99 14.18 -16.90
CA GLN A 291 23.01 14.00 -18.34
C GLN A 291 21.77 13.27 -18.85
N GLN A 292 21.41 12.16 -18.20
CA GLN A 292 20.21 11.39 -18.54
C GLN A 292 18.91 12.19 -18.30
N PHE A 293 18.86 12.95 -17.22
CA PHE A 293 17.74 13.83 -16.90
C PHE A 293 17.59 14.94 -17.95
N GLY A 294 18.69 15.58 -18.36
CA GLY A 294 18.69 16.58 -19.41
C GLY A 294 18.20 16.02 -20.76
N ALA A 295 18.67 14.83 -21.13
CA ALA A 295 18.20 14.14 -22.32
C ALA A 295 16.69 13.81 -22.27
N MET A 296 16.17 13.42 -21.10
CA MET A 296 14.74 13.13 -20.92
C MET A 296 13.88 14.38 -21.07
N ILE A 297 14.33 15.55 -20.61
CA ILE A 297 13.59 16.81 -20.76
C ILE A 297 13.72 17.35 -22.20
N GLY A 298 14.90 17.26 -22.80
CA GLY A 298 15.17 17.80 -24.15
C GLY A 298 14.50 17.03 -25.30
N ASN A 299 14.28 15.73 -25.13
CA ASN A 299 13.72 14.87 -26.19
C ASN A 299 12.18 14.81 -26.22
N THR A 300 11.47 15.65 -25.49
CA THR A 300 10.00 15.63 -25.47
C THR A 300 9.44 16.43 -26.65
N THR A 301 9.24 15.75 -27.77
CA THR A 301 8.76 16.34 -29.06
C THR A 301 7.26 16.66 -29.09
N ASN A 302 6.47 16.27 -28.10
CA ASN A 302 5.00 16.34 -28.10
C ASN A 302 4.39 17.37 -27.13
N GLY A 303 5.10 18.42 -26.73
CA GLY A 303 4.52 19.50 -25.90
C GLY A 303 4.13 19.17 -24.46
N HIS A 304 4.22 17.91 -24.03
CA HIS A 304 3.94 17.48 -22.66
C HIS A 304 5.23 17.18 -21.90
N HIS A 305 5.86 18.24 -21.37
CA HIS A 305 7.03 18.08 -20.52
C HIS A 305 6.62 17.49 -19.15
N PRO A 306 7.21 16.36 -18.72
CA PRO A 306 7.00 15.87 -17.36
C PRO A 306 7.52 16.92 -16.36
N LYS A 307 6.82 17.10 -15.26
CA LYS A 307 7.31 17.96 -14.16
C LYS A 307 8.74 17.55 -13.80
N PRO A 308 9.70 18.49 -13.61
CA PRO A 308 11.11 18.19 -13.37
C PRO A 308 11.35 17.15 -12.26
N ALA A 309 10.61 17.25 -11.14
CA ALA A 309 10.69 16.28 -10.05
C ALA A 309 10.26 14.87 -10.48
N THR A 310 9.31 14.74 -11.41
CA THR A 310 8.89 13.45 -11.97
C THR A 310 9.94 12.89 -12.91
N ALA A 311 10.49 13.72 -13.78
CA ALA A 311 11.56 13.34 -14.71
C ALA A 311 12.80 12.88 -13.95
N TRP A 312 13.24 13.62 -12.92
CA TRP A 312 14.35 13.23 -12.06
C TRP A 312 14.14 11.87 -11.43
N ARG A 313 12.98 11.65 -10.78
CA ARG A 313 12.65 10.37 -10.14
C ARG A 313 12.66 9.20 -11.14
N VAL A 314 12.10 9.40 -12.34
CA VAL A 314 12.07 8.36 -13.37
C VAL A 314 13.49 8.03 -13.85
N THR A 315 14.34 9.04 -14.03
CA THR A 315 15.76 8.89 -14.39
C THR A 315 16.51 8.08 -13.32
N VAL A 316 16.37 8.46 -12.04
CA VAL A 316 17.00 7.75 -10.92
C VAL A 316 16.50 6.31 -10.84
N GLU A 317 15.19 6.06 -10.95
CA GLU A 317 14.62 4.71 -10.91
C GLU A 317 15.14 3.85 -12.07
N ALA A 318 15.21 4.41 -13.28
CA ALA A 318 15.73 3.70 -14.45
C ALA A 318 17.20 3.32 -14.26
N TRP A 319 18.02 4.24 -13.79
CA TRP A 319 19.42 3.99 -13.49
C TRP A 319 19.61 2.90 -12.42
N LEU A 320 18.88 3.02 -11.30
CA LEU A 320 18.93 2.03 -10.22
C LEU A 320 18.56 0.62 -10.70
N ARG A 321 17.59 0.51 -11.60
CA ARG A 321 17.19 -0.77 -12.21
C ARG A 321 18.28 -1.32 -13.13
N CYS A 322 18.84 -0.48 -13.99
CA CYS A 322 19.94 -0.88 -14.89
C CYS A 322 21.17 -1.36 -14.13
N GLN A 323 21.46 -0.74 -12.98
CA GLN A 323 22.57 -1.16 -12.11
C GLN A 323 22.25 -2.39 -11.23
N GLY A 324 21.03 -2.95 -11.31
CA GLY A 324 20.63 -4.07 -10.45
C GLY A 324 20.56 -3.72 -8.96
N LEU A 325 20.40 -2.45 -8.61
CA LEU A 325 20.37 -1.98 -7.22
C LEU A 325 18.98 -2.05 -6.59
N ILE A 326 17.95 -2.08 -7.44
CA ILE A 326 16.56 -2.27 -7.04
C ILE A 326 15.86 -3.30 -7.94
N THR A 327 14.84 -3.94 -7.40
CA THR A 327 13.85 -4.65 -8.23
C THR A 327 12.51 -3.93 -8.14
N VAL A 328 11.86 -3.76 -9.28
CA VAL A 328 10.53 -3.18 -9.35
C VAL A 328 9.56 -4.30 -9.70
N ARG A 329 8.76 -4.73 -8.75
CA ARG A 329 7.63 -5.62 -9.04
C ARG A 329 6.46 -4.76 -9.47
N GLN A 330 6.18 -4.80 -10.74
CA GLN A 330 4.90 -4.38 -11.27
C GLN A 330 4.07 -5.65 -11.32
N ASN A 331 3.09 -5.79 -10.45
CA ASN A 331 2.10 -6.82 -10.66
C ASN A 331 1.44 -6.49 -12.00
N GLN A 332 1.60 -7.39 -12.98
CA GLN A 332 0.89 -7.28 -14.24
C GLN A 332 -0.58 -7.04 -13.88
N LYS A 333 -1.22 -6.09 -14.57
CA LYS A 333 -2.68 -5.96 -14.48
C LYS A 333 -3.22 -7.38 -14.67
N PRO A 334 -3.97 -7.95 -13.73
CA PRO A 334 -4.73 -9.13 -14.08
C PRO A 334 -5.55 -8.69 -15.30
N ASN A 335 -5.41 -9.37 -16.42
CA ASN A 335 -6.38 -9.26 -17.50
C ASN A 335 -7.74 -9.27 -16.82
N VAL A 336 -8.60 -8.30 -17.16
CA VAL A 336 -9.97 -8.19 -16.67
C VAL A 336 -10.47 -9.61 -16.51
N SER A 337 -10.65 -10.01 -15.27
CA SER A 337 -10.71 -11.39 -14.86
C SER A 337 -11.68 -12.11 -15.79
N THR A 338 -11.25 -13.23 -16.35
CA THR A 338 -12.10 -14.20 -17.06
C THR A 338 -13.32 -14.59 -16.22
N THR A 339 -13.28 -14.39 -14.92
CA THR A 339 -14.43 -14.49 -13.99
C THR A 339 -15.46 -13.39 -14.27
N PHE A 340 -15.04 -12.19 -14.63
CA PHE A 340 -15.93 -11.09 -14.99
C PHE A 340 -16.61 -11.34 -16.34
N ALA A 341 -15.84 -11.82 -17.33
CA ALA A 341 -16.38 -12.22 -18.63
C ALA A 341 -17.31 -13.44 -18.52
N LYS A 342 -17.02 -14.41 -17.64
CA LYS A 342 -17.85 -15.60 -17.41
C LYS A 342 -19.17 -15.31 -16.70
N CYS A 343 -19.28 -14.26 -15.90
CA CYS A 343 -20.55 -13.85 -15.31
C CYS A 343 -21.48 -13.15 -16.30
N TRP A 344 -20.97 -12.70 -17.46
CA TRP A 344 -21.73 -11.90 -18.43
C TRP A 344 -21.98 -12.61 -19.76
N SER A 345 -21.32 -13.73 -20.05
CA SER A 345 -21.55 -14.53 -21.26
C SER A 345 -22.72 -15.54 -21.13
N HIS A 346 -23.45 -15.51 -20.01
CA HIS A 346 -24.58 -16.40 -19.76
C HIS A 346 -25.88 -15.63 -19.42
N ASN A 347 -26.08 -14.45 -20.02
CA ASN A 347 -27.41 -13.81 -20.11
C ASN A 347 -27.77 -13.53 -21.55
#